data_3168d81930be33d60e36efb7c1d30025
#
_entry.id   3168d81930be33d60e36efb7c1d30025
#
_cell.length_a   1.000
_cell.length_b   1.000
_cell.length_c   1.000
_cell.angle_alpha   90.00
_cell.angle_beta   90.00
_cell.angle_gamma   90.00
#
_symmetry.space_group_name_H-M   'P 1'
#
loop_
_entity.id
_entity.type
_entity.pdbx_description
1 polymer ?
#
loop_
_entity_poly.entity_id
_entity_poly.type
_entity_poly.pdbx_seq_one_letter_code
_entity_poly.pdbx_strand_id
1 'polypeptide(L)'
;VLSLSLGVRIGLKSKELLKLGQAALLHDIGMINIPHEILKKETLLTEDEWEMIKTHPLNGVKITMDLMGLSEESAQILLAILEHQKSYDGSGYPEYIKNSKISLFARIIQIADFYDAVTTPKFHNLVPMSPAEAIAYLVKHSGKLFDPLLSKHFINLLGIYPLGTLVFLTSGEWALVIGQPQDPDKLHKPVVLIIKDANGVDIPQKLVDLSQSEIDIVRADSPWKYGIDPAEYLI
;
A
#
# COMPACT_ATOMS: atom_id res chain seq x y z
N VAL A 1 -6.82 -6.49 -2.46
CA VAL A 1 -6.96 -7.08 -1.11
C VAL A 1 -6.92 -6.00 -0.05
N LEU A 2 -5.89 -5.16 0.04
CA LEU A 2 -5.70 -4.14 1.08
C LEU A 2 -6.88 -3.18 1.23
N SER A 3 -7.46 -2.69 0.11
CA SER A 3 -8.64 -1.82 0.12
C SER A 3 -9.84 -2.49 0.80
N LEU A 4 -10.08 -3.77 0.51
CA LEU A 4 -11.17 -4.53 1.13
C LEU A 4 -10.92 -4.76 2.63
N SER A 5 -9.70 -5.11 3.02
CA SER A 5 -9.32 -5.29 4.42
C SER A 5 -9.54 -4.00 5.23
N LEU A 6 -9.15 -2.84 4.65
CA LEU A 6 -9.42 -1.54 5.27
C LEU A 6 -10.92 -1.25 5.33
N GLY A 7 -11.67 -1.56 4.26
CA GLY A 7 -13.13 -1.43 4.23
C GLY A 7 -13.84 -2.24 5.31
N VAL A 8 -13.45 -3.50 5.50
CA VAL A 8 -13.95 -4.37 6.59
C VAL A 8 -13.64 -3.75 7.95
N ARG A 9 -12.40 -3.29 8.15
CA ARG A 9 -11.96 -2.72 9.43
C ARG A 9 -12.72 -1.45 9.83
N ILE A 10 -13.13 -0.62 8.87
CA ILE A 10 -13.94 0.57 9.14
C ILE A 10 -15.45 0.29 9.16
N GLY A 11 -15.86 -0.97 9.00
CA GLY A 11 -17.25 -1.42 9.16
C GLY A 11 -18.13 -1.27 7.91
N LEU A 12 -17.55 -1.24 6.69
CA LEU A 12 -18.34 -1.26 5.47
C LEU A 12 -19.14 -2.56 5.36
N LYS A 13 -20.38 -2.44 4.92
CA LYS A 13 -21.28 -3.59 4.72
C LYS A 13 -20.98 -4.30 3.40
N SER A 14 -21.49 -5.53 3.25
CA SER A 14 -21.20 -6.39 2.09
C SER A 14 -21.45 -5.71 0.73
N LYS A 15 -22.53 -4.93 0.60
CA LYS A 15 -22.82 -4.18 -0.65
C LYS A 15 -21.77 -3.10 -0.94
N GLU A 16 -21.31 -2.38 0.09
CA GLU A 16 -20.27 -1.35 -0.03
C GLU A 16 -18.91 -1.99 -0.31
N LEU A 17 -18.61 -3.12 0.35
CA LEU A 17 -17.38 -3.90 0.09
C LEU A 17 -17.33 -4.43 -1.35
N LEU A 18 -18.46 -4.89 -1.90
CA LEU A 18 -18.52 -5.31 -3.29
C LEU A 18 -18.19 -4.14 -4.24
N LYS A 19 -18.81 -2.97 -4.04
CA LYS A 19 -18.52 -1.77 -4.84
C LYS A 19 -17.08 -1.30 -4.67
N LEU A 20 -16.56 -1.29 -3.43
CA LEU A 20 -15.15 -0.95 -3.17
C LEU A 20 -14.20 -1.91 -3.87
N GLY A 21 -14.50 -3.22 -3.85
CA GLY A 21 -13.73 -4.25 -4.54
C GLY A 21 -13.71 -4.03 -6.06
N GLN A 22 -14.86 -3.74 -6.65
CA GLN A 22 -14.97 -3.40 -8.09
C GLN A 22 -14.18 -2.13 -8.43
N ALA A 23 -14.32 -1.06 -7.63
CA ALA A 23 -13.58 0.18 -7.82
C ALA A 23 -12.07 -0.06 -7.69
N ALA A 24 -11.63 -0.80 -6.68
CA ALA A 24 -10.23 -1.14 -6.46
C ALA A 24 -9.64 -2.06 -7.55
N LEU A 25 -10.46 -2.92 -8.18
CA LEU A 25 -10.02 -3.74 -9.31
C LEU A 25 -9.87 -2.91 -10.59
N LEU A 26 -10.71 -1.90 -10.77
CA LEU A 26 -10.83 -1.13 -12.01
C LEU A 26 -10.15 0.25 -11.94
N HIS A 27 -9.55 0.65 -10.80
CA HIS A 27 -9.05 2.01 -10.62
C HIS A 27 -8.04 2.42 -11.70
N ASP A 28 -7.21 1.50 -12.13
CA ASP A 28 -6.18 1.71 -13.15
C ASP A 28 -6.56 1.18 -14.55
N ILE A 29 -7.81 0.74 -14.79
CA ILE A 29 -8.21 0.20 -16.09
C ILE A 29 -7.94 1.17 -17.25
N GLY A 30 -7.96 2.47 -16.98
CA GLY A 30 -7.66 3.51 -17.96
C GLY A 30 -6.21 3.52 -18.46
N MET A 31 -5.29 2.83 -17.78
CA MET A 31 -3.90 2.65 -18.22
C MET A 31 -3.82 1.89 -19.57
N ILE A 32 -4.85 1.13 -19.94
CA ILE A 32 -4.91 0.45 -21.24
C ILE A 32 -4.83 1.42 -22.43
N ASN A 33 -5.21 2.68 -22.23
CA ASN A 33 -5.16 3.73 -23.25
C ASN A 33 -3.82 4.50 -23.26
N ILE A 34 -2.89 4.18 -22.37
CA ILE A 34 -1.56 4.78 -22.33
C ILE A 34 -0.63 3.96 -23.25
N PRO A 35 0.17 4.61 -24.12
CA PRO A 35 1.12 3.92 -24.98
C PRO A 35 2.07 3.02 -24.18
N HIS A 36 2.25 1.79 -24.66
CA HIS A 36 3.03 0.77 -23.98
C HIS A 36 4.50 1.16 -23.79
N GLU A 37 5.04 1.98 -24.70
CA GLU A 37 6.39 2.54 -24.64
C GLU A 37 6.56 3.44 -23.42
N ILE A 38 5.53 4.20 -23.04
CA ILE A 38 5.53 5.05 -21.85
C ILE A 38 5.47 4.19 -20.58
N LEU A 39 4.59 3.16 -20.57
CA LEU A 39 4.43 2.28 -19.41
C LEU A 39 5.67 1.42 -19.12
N LYS A 40 6.46 1.08 -20.13
CA LYS A 40 7.69 0.27 -20.02
C LYS A 40 8.98 1.09 -19.93
N LYS A 41 8.87 2.42 -19.96
CA LYS A 41 10.04 3.29 -19.98
C LYS A 41 10.83 3.14 -18.69
N GLU A 42 12.11 2.81 -18.77
CA GLU A 42 13.02 2.64 -17.62
C GLU A 42 13.70 3.96 -17.21
N THR A 43 13.54 5.01 -18.01
CA THR A 43 14.05 6.36 -17.71
C THR A 43 12.95 7.25 -17.14
N LEU A 44 13.32 8.41 -16.65
CA LEU A 44 12.35 9.41 -16.20
C LEU A 44 11.40 9.78 -17.34
N LEU A 45 10.12 9.91 -17.01
CA LEU A 45 9.10 10.37 -17.94
C LEU A 45 9.31 11.86 -18.26
N THR A 46 9.06 12.25 -19.50
CA THR A 46 8.95 13.65 -19.88
C THR A 46 7.64 14.25 -19.31
N GLU A 47 7.53 15.56 -19.34
CA GLU A 47 6.31 16.25 -18.90
C GLU A 47 5.08 15.82 -19.71
N ASP A 48 5.23 15.74 -21.06
CA ASP A 48 4.16 15.30 -21.95
C ASP A 48 3.73 13.84 -21.66
N GLU A 49 4.70 12.94 -21.43
CA GLU A 49 4.40 11.54 -21.06
C GLU A 49 3.68 11.45 -19.73
N TRP A 50 4.06 12.29 -18.77
CA TRP A 50 3.39 12.36 -17.47
C TRP A 50 1.96 12.89 -17.60
N GLU A 51 1.74 13.91 -18.44
CA GLU A 51 0.38 14.40 -18.73
C GLU A 51 -0.49 13.30 -19.36
N MET A 52 0.06 12.45 -20.23
CA MET A 52 -0.67 11.29 -20.77
C MET A 52 -1.06 10.32 -19.63
N ILE A 53 -0.15 9.99 -18.72
CA ILE A 53 -0.47 9.12 -17.58
C ILE A 53 -1.59 9.73 -16.75
N LYS A 54 -1.59 11.03 -16.47
CA LYS A 54 -2.65 11.70 -15.70
C LYS A 54 -4.04 11.58 -16.32
N THR A 55 -4.16 11.15 -17.56
CA THR A 55 -5.48 10.92 -18.20
C THR A 55 -6.15 9.61 -17.78
N HIS A 56 -5.40 8.65 -17.19
CA HIS A 56 -5.95 7.32 -16.91
C HIS A 56 -7.19 7.31 -16.00
N PRO A 57 -7.37 8.18 -14.98
CA PRO A 57 -8.59 8.15 -14.18
C PRO A 57 -9.83 8.46 -15.02
N LEU A 58 -9.74 9.46 -15.90
CA LEU A 58 -10.85 9.81 -16.81
C LEU A 58 -11.10 8.71 -17.87
N ASN A 59 -10.04 8.14 -18.41
CA ASN A 59 -10.14 7.01 -19.34
C ASN A 59 -10.77 5.78 -18.66
N GLY A 60 -10.38 5.52 -17.40
CA GLY A 60 -10.96 4.46 -16.58
C GLY A 60 -12.46 4.64 -16.35
N VAL A 61 -12.89 5.88 -16.06
CA VAL A 61 -14.33 6.20 -15.95
C VAL A 61 -15.07 5.91 -17.25
N LYS A 62 -14.53 6.33 -18.40
CA LYS A 62 -15.15 6.08 -19.71
C LYS A 62 -15.33 4.59 -19.98
N ILE A 63 -14.26 3.81 -19.84
CA ILE A 63 -14.26 2.35 -20.05
C ILE A 63 -15.26 1.69 -19.09
N THR A 64 -15.22 2.03 -17.82
CA THR A 64 -16.10 1.42 -16.80
C THR A 64 -17.56 1.80 -17.03
N MET A 65 -17.82 3.03 -17.44
CA MET A 65 -19.19 3.50 -17.79
C MET A 65 -19.75 2.76 -19.00
N ASP A 66 -18.92 2.47 -20.00
CA ASP A 66 -19.32 1.67 -21.17
C ASP A 66 -19.65 0.22 -20.80
N LEU A 67 -18.93 -0.33 -19.79
CA LEU A 67 -19.12 -1.71 -19.32
C LEU A 67 -20.34 -1.88 -18.37
N MET A 68 -20.53 -0.94 -17.46
CA MET A 68 -21.51 -1.06 -16.36
C MET A 68 -22.74 -0.17 -16.52
N GLY A 69 -22.70 0.80 -17.44
CA GLY A 69 -23.69 1.86 -17.54
C GLY A 69 -23.60 2.88 -16.40
N LEU A 70 -24.38 3.94 -16.51
CA LEU A 70 -24.53 4.96 -15.47
C LEU A 70 -25.77 4.66 -14.62
N SER A 71 -25.56 4.34 -13.37
CA SER A 71 -26.60 4.08 -12.35
C SER A 71 -26.16 4.64 -11.01
N GLU A 72 -27.05 4.72 -10.04
CA GLU A 72 -26.70 5.10 -8.67
C GLU A 72 -25.66 4.12 -8.05
N GLU A 73 -25.71 2.86 -8.44
CA GLU A 73 -24.79 1.83 -7.98
C GLU A 73 -23.40 1.97 -8.59
N SER A 74 -23.30 2.23 -9.90
CA SER A 74 -22.02 2.45 -10.58
C SER A 74 -21.40 3.81 -10.28
N ALA A 75 -22.20 4.82 -9.93
CA ALA A 75 -21.71 6.18 -9.67
C ALA A 75 -20.62 6.23 -8.59
N GLN A 76 -20.76 5.46 -7.51
CA GLN A 76 -19.73 5.39 -6.46
C GLN A 76 -18.43 4.76 -6.94
N ILE A 77 -18.51 3.76 -7.82
CA ILE A 77 -17.37 3.09 -8.43
C ILE A 77 -16.65 4.06 -9.38
N LEU A 78 -17.42 4.69 -10.28
CA LEU A 78 -16.89 5.67 -11.24
C LEU A 78 -16.21 6.85 -10.56
N LEU A 79 -16.82 7.37 -9.48
CA LEU A 79 -16.24 8.45 -8.69
C LEU A 79 -14.92 8.03 -8.03
N ALA A 80 -14.87 6.81 -7.49
CA ALA A 80 -13.64 6.29 -6.90
C ALA A 80 -12.52 6.14 -7.94
N ILE A 81 -12.83 5.64 -9.15
CA ILE A 81 -11.89 5.54 -10.26
C ILE A 81 -11.39 6.93 -10.67
N LEU A 82 -12.27 7.92 -10.72
CA LEU A 82 -11.91 9.29 -11.11
C LEU A 82 -11.01 9.98 -10.09
N GLU A 83 -11.23 9.72 -8.79
CA GLU A 83 -10.62 10.47 -7.68
C GLU A 83 -9.45 9.76 -7.01
N HIS A 84 -9.09 8.51 -7.37
CA HIS A 84 -8.10 7.73 -6.61
C HIS A 84 -6.70 8.35 -6.59
N GLN A 85 -6.37 9.25 -7.53
CA GLN A 85 -5.13 10.01 -7.57
C GLN A 85 -5.23 11.39 -6.91
N LYS A 86 -6.38 11.70 -6.27
CA LYS A 86 -6.56 12.93 -5.48
C LYS A 86 -6.09 12.72 -4.05
N SER A 87 -5.30 13.66 -3.55
CA SER A 87 -4.86 13.69 -2.16
C SER A 87 -5.96 14.20 -1.22
N TYR A 88 -5.86 13.89 0.05
CA TYR A 88 -6.83 14.29 1.08
C TYR A 88 -7.02 15.82 1.17
N ASP A 89 -5.97 16.59 0.93
CA ASP A 89 -5.99 18.07 0.88
C ASP A 89 -6.56 18.64 -0.43
N GLY A 90 -6.98 17.77 -1.37
CA GLY A 90 -7.50 18.15 -2.68
C GLY A 90 -6.44 18.35 -3.76
N SER A 91 -5.15 18.23 -3.44
CA SER A 91 -4.08 18.20 -4.44
C SER A 91 -4.11 16.91 -5.27
N GLY A 92 -3.15 16.72 -6.19
CA GLY A 92 -3.14 15.59 -7.12
C GLY A 92 -4.04 15.83 -8.34
N TYR A 93 -4.31 14.77 -9.08
CA TYR A 93 -5.05 14.87 -10.34
C TYR A 93 -6.30 13.97 -10.37
N PRO A 94 -7.31 14.24 -11.22
CA PRO A 94 -7.39 15.36 -12.17
C PRO A 94 -7.57 16.72 -11.50
N GLU A 95 -6.82 17.74 -11.98
CA GLU A 95 -6.79 19.07 -11.33
C GLU A 95 -8.11 19.86 -11.43
N TYR A 96 -8.92 19.57 -12.45
CA TYR A 96 -10.23 20.21 -12.64
C TYR A 96 -11.27 19.78 -11.60
N ILE A 97 -11.02 18.70 -10.86
CA ILE A 97 -11.87 18.30 -9.74
C ILE A 97 -11.47 19.10 -8.51
N LYS A 98 -12.30 20.11 -8.21
CA LYS A 98 -12.09 21.00 -7.05
C LYS A 98 -12.98 20.62 -5.86
N ASN A 99 -13.32 19.35 -5.71
CA ASN A 99 -14.14 18.89 -4.59
C ASN A 99 -13.40 19.02 -3.27
N SER A 100 -14.04 19.62 -2.29
CA SER A 100 -13.51 19.71 -0.92
C SER A 100 -13.56 18.37 -0.16
N LYS A 101 -14.24 17.36 -0.71
CA LYS A 101 -14.36 16.03 -0.11
C LYS A 101 -14.18 14.98 -1.18
N ILE A 102 -13.03 14.32 -1.14
CA ILE A 102 -12.75 13.13 -1.96
C ILE A 102 -13.60 11.97 -1.44
N SER A 103 -14.15 11.16 -2.34
CA SER A 103 -15.00 10.01 -1.99
C SER A 103 -14.28 9.03 -1.05
N LEU A 104 -15.06 8.38 -0.17
CA LEU A 104 -14.47 7.42 0.79
C LEU A 104 -13.72 6.29 0.08
N PHE A 105 -14.27 5.76 -1.01
CA PHE A 105 -13.64 4.66 -1.74
C PHE A 105 -12.33 5.11 -2.40
N ALA A 106 -12.27 6.31 -2.96
CA ALA A 106 -11.04 6.87 -3.52
C ALA A 106 -9.95 7.00 -2.46
N ARG A 107 -10.28 7.53 -1.27
CA ARG A 107 -9.31 7.66 -0.15
C ARG A 107 -8.81 6.31 0.36
N ILE A 108 -9.67 5.27 0.37
CA ILE A 108 -9.27 3.91 0.73
C ILE A 108 -8.32 3.33 -0.32
N ILE A 109 -8.68 3.46 -1.61
CA ILE A 109 -7.89 2.95 -2.72
C ILE A 109 -6.53 3.66 -2.75
N GLN A 110 -6.48 4.98 -2.60
CA GLN A 110 -5.25 5.77 -2.58
C GLN A 110 -4.23 5.26 -1.55
N ILE A 111 -4.66 4.96 -0.32
CA ILE A 111 -3.76 4.44 0.72
C ILE A 111 -3.24 3.05 0.34
N ALA A 112 -4.13 2.19 -0.14
CA ALA A 112 -3.79 0.82 -0.49
C ALA A 112 -2.88 0.76 -1.73
N ASP A 113 -3.17 1.56 -2.75
CA ASP A 113 -2.39 1.69 -3.98
C ASP A 113 -1.00 2.27 -3.70
N PHE A 114 -0.92 3.36 -2.92
CA PHE A 114 0.36 3.89 -2.47
C PHE A 114 1.22 2.82 -1.80
N TYR A 115 0.66 2.11 -0.80
CA TYR A 115 1.41 1.10 -0.07
C TYR A 115 1.92 -0.01 -0.98
N ASP A 116 1.05 -0.56 -1.83
CA ASP A 116 1.41 -1.60 -2.79
C ASP A 116 2.48 -1.11 -3.79
N ALA A 117 2.30 0.10 -4.31
CA ALA A 117 3.19 0.68 -5.30
C ALA A 117 4.62 0.88 -4.79
N VAL A 118 4.79 1.28 -3.52
CA VAL A 118 6.12 1.56 -2.96
C VAL A 118 6.80 0.35 -2.33
N THR A 119 6.03 -0.68 -1.94
CA THR A 119 6.58 -1.88 -1.29
C THR A 119 6.79 -3.05 -2.25
N THR A 120 6.23 -2.99 -3.46
CA THR A 120 6.37 -4.04 -4.47
C THR A 120 7.50 -3.69 -5.45
N PRO A 121 8.42 -4.62 -5.76
CA PRO A 121 9.43 -4.41 -6.80
C PRO A 121 8.75 -4.12 -8.15
N LYS A 122 9.17 -3.05 -8.83
CA LYS A 122 8.70 -2.69 -10.17
C LYS A 122 9.92 -2.45 -11.06
N PHE A 123 9.73 -2.51 -12.39
CA PHE A 123 10.79 -2.29 -13.38
C PHE A 123 11.56 -0.97 -13.14
N HIS A 124 10.86 0.06 -12.64
CA HIS A 124 11.44 1.39 -12.38
C HIS A 124 11.92 1.58 -10.93
N ASN A 125 11.64 0.64 -10.03
CA ASN A 125 12.02 0.70 -8.63
C ASN A 125 12.63 -0.65 -8.19
N LEU A 126 13.91 -0.80 -8.45
CA LEU A 126 14.65 -2.03 -8.15
C LEU A 126 14.79 -2.30 -6.65
N VAL A 127 14.69 -1.26 -5.82
CA VAL A 127 14.74 -1.39 -4.37
C VAL A 127 13.52 -0.70 -3.77
N PRO A 128 12.42 -1.44 -3.58
CA PRO A 128 11.22 -0.89 -2.96
C PRO A 128 11.47 -0.45 -1.52
N MET A 129 10.61 0.43 -1.03
CA MET A 129 10.57 0.74 0.40
C MET A 129 10.32 -0.52 1.21
N SER A 130 10.90 -0.59 2.41
CA SER A 130 10.43 -1.58 3.37
C SER A 130 8.97 -1.30 3.74
N PRO A 131 8.20 -2.32 4.11
CA PRO A 131 6.85 -2.11 4.62
C PRO A 131 6.79 -1.10 5.77
N ALA A 132 7.78 -1.09 6.66
CA ALA A 132 7.87 -0.14 7.77
C ALA A 132 8.15 1.30 7.29
N GLU A 133 9.00 1.50 6.27
CA GLU A 133 9.23 2.82 5.66
C GLU A 133 7.95 3.37 5.02
N ALA A 134 7.16 2.50 4.35
CA ALA A 134 5.88 2.88 3.78
C ALA A 134 4.88 3.32 4.86
N ILE A 135 4.81 2.61 5.99
CA ILE A 135 4.00 3.01 7.15
C ILE A 135 4.47 4.35 7.72
N ALA A 136 5.78 4.55 7.89
CA ALA A 136 6.33 5.83 8.37
C ALA A 136 5.98 6.98 7.42
N TYR A 137 5.99 6.74 6.10
CA TYR A 137 5.59 7.73 5.10
C TYR A 137 4.09 8.07 5.23
N LEU A 138 3.21 7.08 5.40
CA LEU A 138 1.78 7.30 5.64
C LEU A 138 1.54 8.16 6.89
N VAL A 139 2.23 7.87 7.99
CA VAL A 139 2.15 8.68 9.23
C VAL A 139 2.56 10.12 8.96
N LYS A 140 3.72 10.32 8.33
CA LYS A 140 4.28 11.65 8.05
C LYS A 140 3.37 12.52 7.19
N HIS A 141 2.64 11.91 6.24
CA HIS A 141 1.80 12.63 5.29
C HIS A 141 0.30 12.52 5.60
N SER A 142 -0.05 11.98 6.75
CA SER A 142 -1.41 11.93 7.27
C SER A 142 -1.97 13.34 7.47
N GLY A 143 -3.21 13.55 7.04
CA GLY A 143 -3.88 14.86 7.07
C GLY A 143 -3.53 15.78 5.90
N LYS A 144 -2.54 15.42 5.07
CA LYS A 144 -2.19 16.13 3.84
C LYS A 144 -2.48 15.25 2.61
N LEU A 145 -1.64 14.26 2.37
CA LEU A 145 -1.85 13.34 1.24
C LEU A 145 -2.93 12.31 1.56
N PHE A 146 -2.92 11.76 2.76
CA PHE A 146 -3.78 10.65 3.18
C PHE A 146 -4.78 11.08 4.25
N ASP A 147 -5.97 10.48 4.20
CA ASP A 147 -6.99 10.64 5.25
C ASP A 147 -6.43 10.14 6.61
N PRO A 148 -6.43 11.00 7.65
CA PRO A 148 -5.80 10.65 8.93
C PRO A 148 -6.50 9.49 9.64
N LEU A 149 -7.82 9.39 9.53
CA LEU A 149 -8.58 8.31 10.16
C LEU A 149 -8.34 6.98 9.45
N LEU A 150 -8.38 6.99 8.11
CA LEU A 150 -8.11 5.80 7.30
C LEU A 150 -6.64 5.35 7.46
N SER A 151 -5.68 6.28 7.50
CA SER A 151 -4.28 5.98 7.77
C SER A 151 -4.10 5.28 9.12
N LYS A 152 -4.75 5.77 10.18
CA LYS A 152 -4.73 5.12 11.50
C LYS A 152 -5.30 3.70 11.44
N HIS A 153 -6.44 3.50 10.75
CA HIS A 153 -7.02 2.17 10.60
C HIS A 153 -6.13 1.23 9.79
N PHE A 154 -5.47 1.74 8.74
CA PHE A 154 -4.56 0.97 7.91
C PHE A 154 -3.30 0.54 8.67
N ILE A 155 -2.71 1.45 9.45
CA ILE A 155 -1.56 1.15 10.32
C ILE A 155 -1.94 0.11 11.37
N ASN A 156 -3.10 0.26 12.01
CA ASN A 156 -3.60 -0.74 12.95
C ASN A 156 -3.95 -2.10 12.32
N LEU A 157 -4.18 -2.13 10.99
CA LEU A 157 -4.42 -3.36 10.25
C LEU A 157 -3.12 -4.11 9.95
N LEU A 158 -2.08 -3.39 9.55
CA LEU A 158 -0.81 -3.96 9.10
C LEU A 158 0.24 -4.06 10.21
N GLY A 159 0.09 -3.27 11.30
CA GLY A 159 1.10 -3.10 12.32
C GLY A 159 2.14 -2.03 11.97
N ILE A 160 3.00 -1.71 12.94
CA ILE A 160 4.12 -0.77 12.77
C ILE A 160 5.21 -1.41 11.91
N TYR A 161 5.40 -2.71 12.08
CA TYR A 161 6.27 -3.56 11.27
C TYR A 161 5.40 -4.57 10.53
N PRO A 162 4.96 -4.26 9.30
CA PRO A 162 4.14 -5.20 8.53
C PRO A 162 4.88 -6.48 8.15
N LEU A 163 4.13 -7.48 7.71
CA LEU A 163 4.67 -8.75 7.20
C LEU A 163 5.72 -8.48 6.10
N GLY A 164 6.81 -9.25 6.12
CA GLY A 164 7.90 -9.13 5.17
C GLY A 164 8.91 -8.02 5.49
N THR A 165 8.72 -7.23 6.57
CA THR A 165 9.73 -6.26 7.01
C THR A 165 10.97 -6.98 7.53
N LEU A 166 12.16 -6.63 7.02
CA LEU A 166 13.42 -7.06 7.61
C LEU A 166 13.73 -6.20 8.85
N VAL A 167 13.98 -6.84 9.97
CA VAL A 167 14.30 -6.16 11.24
C VAL A 167 15.62 -6.67 11.81
N PHE A 168 16.33 -5.77 12.47
CA PHE A 168 17.59 -6.05 13.17
C PHE A 168 17.31 -5.98 14.67
N LEU A 169 17.65 -7.04 15.37
CA LEU A 169 17.30 -7.23 16.77
C LEU A 169 18.39 -6.76 17.73
N THR A 170 18.06 -6.47 18.96
CA THR A 170 19.03 -6.13 20.02
C THR A 170 19.98 -7.28 20.31
N SER A 171 19.60 -8.52 20.02
CA SER A 171 20.48 -9.70 20.06
C SER A 171 21.53 -9.73 18.92
N GLY A 172 21.44 -8.82 17.95
CA GLY A 172 22.29 -8.72 16.77
C GLY A 172 21.79 -9.48 15.55
N GLU A 173 20.87 -10.40 15.71
CA GLU A 173 20.33 -11.25 14.65
C GLU A 173 19.42 -10.46 13.69
N TRP A 174 19.28 -10.98 12.46
CA TRP A 174 18.37 -10.46 11.44
C TRP A 174 17.14 -11.35 11.36
N ALA A 175 15.99 -10.73 11.29
CA ALA A 175 14.72 -11.45 11.26
C ALA A 175 13.72 -10.82 10.29
N LEU A 176 12.82 -11.63 9.76
CA LEU A 176 11.66 -11.18 8.99
C LEU A 176 10.42 -11.17 9.87
N VAL A 177 9.62 -10.12 9.78
CA VAL A 177 8.30 -10.08 10.41
C VAL A 177 7.37 -11.02 9.66
N ILE A 178 6.80 -12.00 10.38
CA ILE A 178 5.89 -13.00 9.83
C ILE A 178 4.52 -13.03 10.51
N GLY A 179 4.32 -12.20 11.52
CA GLY A 179 3.03 -12.09 12.21
C GLY A 179 2.93 -10.83 13.06
N GLN A 180 1.69 -10.47 13.40
CA GLN A 180 1.41 -9.37 14.32
C GLN A 180 1.25 -9.92 15.75
N PRO A 181 1.57 -9.13 16.78
CA PRO A 181 1.34 -9.54 18.16
C PRO A 181 -0.17 -9.69 18.41
N GLN A 182 -0.54 -10.57 19.32
CA GLN A 182 -1.94 -10.73 19.74
C GLN A 182 -2.44 -9.52 20.52
N ASP A 183 -1.54 -8.85 21.26
CA ASP A 183 -1.84 -7.67 22.07
C ASP A 183 -1.75 -6.38 21.22
N PRO A 184 -2.87 -5.65 21.04
CA PRO A 184 -2.88 -4.39 20.26
C PRO A 184 -1.98 -3.30 20.84
N ASP A 185 -1.64 -3.34 22.12
CA ASP A 185 -0.75 -2.36 22.76
C ASP A 185 0.73 -2.66 22.47
N LYS A 186 1.04 -3.84 21.93
CA LYS A 186 2.39 -4.30 21.60
C LYS A 186 2.70 -4.33 20.10
N LEU A 187 2.05 -3.51 19.28
CA LEU A 187 2.26 -3.46 17.82
C LEU A 187 3.73 -3.22 17.39
N HIS A 188 4.59 -2.77 18.31
CA HIS A 188 6.02 -2.61 18.11
C HIS A 188 6.84 -3.89 18.36
N LYS A 189 6.21 -4.97 18.84
CA LYS A 189 6.82 -6.28 19.16
C LYS A 189 6.15 -7.40 18.33
N PRO A 190 6.37 -7.47 17.02
CA PRO A 190 5.76 -8.48 16.15
C PRO A 190 6.31 -9.88 16.40
N VAL A 191 5.68 -10.86 15.76
CA VAL A 191 6.24 -12.21 15.62
C VAL A 191 7.24 -12.21 14.47
N VAL A 192 8.45 -12.69 14.71
CA VAL A 192 9.54 -12.66 13.74
C VAL A 192 10.13 -14.05 13.51
N LEU A 193 10.64 -14.27 12.31
CA LEU A 193 11.46 -15.43 11.94
C LEU A 193 12.91 -14.97 11.84
N ILE A 194 13.76 -15.38 12.78
CA ILE A 194 15.20 -15.12 12.72
C ILE A 194 15.79 -15.98 11.60
N ILE A 195 16.55 -15.36 10.71
CA ILE A 195 17.07 -15.97 9.50
C ILE A 195 18.60 -15.87 9.37
N LYS A 196 19.23 -14.86 10.00
CA LYS A 196 20.68 -14.65 9.96
C LYS A 196 21.21 -14.24 11.33
N ASP A 197 22.49 -14.56 11.55
CA ASP A 197 23.23 -14.11 12.72
C ASP A 197 23.64 -12.62 12.63
N ALA A 198 24.37 -12.13 13.62
CA ALA A 198 24.84 -10.74 13.69
C ALA A 198 25.80 -10.34 12.55
N ASN A 199 26.42 -11.30 11.89
CA ASN A 199 27.34 -11.11 10.77
C ASN A 199 26.64 -11.22 9.41
N GLY A 200 25.32 -11.50 9.40
CA GLY A 200 24.53 -11.69 8.19
C GLY A 200 24.70 -13.10 7.56
N VAL A 201 25.23 -14.06 8.31
CA VAL A 201 25.33 -15.46 7.88
C VAL A 201 24.03 -16.18 8.16
N ASP A 202 23.59 -17.01 7.20
CA ASP A 202 22.37 -17.79 7.32
C ASP A 202 22.47 -18.80 8.48
N ILE A 203 21.43 -18.87 9.29
CA ILE A 203 21.31 -19.79 10.42
C ILE A 203 19.98 -20.57 10.35
N PRO A 204 19.87 -21.69 11.07
CA PRO A 204 18.59 -22.37 11.18
C PRO A 204 17.50 -21.39 11.64
N GLN A 205 16.39 -21.38 10.90
CA GLN A 205 15.27 -20.47 11.14
C GLN A 205 14.69 -20.69 12.55
N LYS A 206 14.41 -19.59 13.26
CA LYS A 206 13.86 -19.63 14.61
C LYS A 206 12.70 -18.64 14.73
N LEU A 207 11.52 -19.13 15.05
CA LEU A 207 10.35 -18.32 15.33
C LEU A 207 10.46 -17.70 16.73
N VAL A 208 10.22 -16.39 16.84
CA VAL A 208 10.21 -15.66 18.11
C VAL A 208 9.03 -14.68 18.13
N ASP A 209 8.21 -14.77 19.17
CA ASP A 209 7.24 -13.73 19.51
C ASP A 209 7.92 -12.67 20.36
N LEU A 210 8.21 -11.50 19.77
CA LEU A 210 8.91 -10.43 20.49
C LEU A 210 8.06 -9.86 21.64
N SER A 211 6.73 -10.02 21.59
CA SER A 211 5.84 -9.58 22.68
C SER A 211 6.04 -10.37 23.98
N GLN A 212 6.64 -11.56 23.90
CA GLN A 212 6.95 -12.47 24.99
C GLN A 212 8.45 -12.53 25.33
N SER A 213 9.25 -11.62 24.75
CA SER A 213 10.72 -11.62 24.90
C SER A 213 11.25 -10.25 25.31
N GLU A 214 12.48 -10.24 25.87
CA GLU A 214 13.24 -9.02 26.17
C GLU A 214 13.96 -8.46 24.93
N ILE A 215 13.84 -9.13 23.76
CA ILE A 215 14.43 -8.70 22.51
C ILE A 215 13.61 -7.57 21.91
N ASP A 216 14.29 -6.51 21.45
CA ASP A 216 13.68 -5.37 20.77
C ASP A 216 14.19 -5.22 19.34
N ILE A 217 13.46 -4.48 18.54
CA ILE A 217 13.87 -4.09 17.18
C ILE A 217 14.71 -2.82 17.29
N VAL A 218 15.95 -2.89 16.81
CA VAL A 218 16.88 -1.75 16.73
C VAL A 218 16.56 -0.87 15.52
N ARG A 219 16.32 -1.53 14.37
CA ARG A 219 15.96 -0.87 13.10
C ARG A 219 15.23 -1.82 12.17
N ALA A 220 14.53 -1.26 11.21
CA ALA A 220 13.93 -1.98 10.09
C ALA A 220 14.53 -1.48 8.77
N ASP A 221 14.54 -2.35 7.76
CA ASP A 221 15.04 -2.01 6.43
C ASP A 221 14.29 -2.80 5.35
N SER A 222 14.52 -2.45 4.08
CA SER A 222 14.01 -3.22 2.95
C SER A 222 14.81 -4.53 2.80
N PRO A 223 14.16 -5.72 2.81
CA PRO A 223 14.84 -6.98 2.63
C PRO A 223 15.53 -7.08 1.27
N TRP A 224 15.01 -6.40 0.25
CA TRP A 224 15.55 -6.34 -1.10
C TRP A 224 16.97 -5.74 -1.16
N LYS A 225 17.32 -4.82 -0.25
CA LYS A 225 18.69 -4.27 -0.12
C LYS A 225 19.73 -5.34 0.21
N TYR A 226 19.28 -6.44 0.77
CA TYR A 226 20.14 -7.55 1.24
C TYR A 226 19.97 -8.83 0.42
N GLY A 227 19.26 -8.73 -0.74
CA GLY A 227 18.99 -9.87 -1.60
C GLY A 227 18.06 -10.92 -0.97
N ILE A 228 17.23 -10.52 -0.01
CA ILE A 228 16.27 -11.39 0.67
C ILE A 228 14.89 -11.19 0.04
N ASP A 229 14.32 -12.26 -0.50
CA ASP A 229 12.91 -12.28 -0.93
C ASP A 229 12.03 -12.75 0.23
N PRO A 230 11.18 -11.89 0.80
CA PRO A 230 10.31 -12.29 1.90
C PRO A 230 9.34 -13.42 1.54
N ALA A 231 8.99 -13.57 0.27
CA ALA A 231 8.06 -14.61 -0.17
C ALA A 231 8.59 -16.03 0.11
N GLU A 232 9.91 -16.22 0.12
CA GLU A 232 10.54 -17.51 0.44
C GLU A 232 10.34 -17.95 1.91
N TYR A 233 9.93 -17.02 2.78
CA TYR A 233 9.82 -17.23 4.23
C TYR A 233 8.37 -17.10 4.76
N LEU A 234 7.43 -16.65 3.92
CA LEU A 234 6.04 -16.34 4.32
C LEU A 234 5.04 -17.43 3.91
N ILE A 235 5.53 -18.63 3.55
CA ILE A 235 4.70 -19.77 3.12
C ILE A 235 4.13 -20.55 4.31
#